data_e448c982c58383c834ba13c5d1844244
#
_entry.id   e448c982c58383c834ba13c5d1844244
#
_cell.length_a   1.000
_cell.length_b   1.000
_cell.length_c   1.000
_cell.angle_alpha   90.00
_cell.angle_beta   90.00
_cell.angle_gamma   90.00
#
_symmetry.space_group_name_H-M   'P 1'
#
loop_
_entity.id
_entity.type
_entity.pdbx_description
1 polymer ?
#
loop_
_entity_poly.entity_id
_entity_poly.type
_entity_poly.pdbx_seq_one_letter_code
_entity_poly.pdbx_strand_id
1 'polypeptide(L)'
;MPKQATLTVSKICFVSLVIAAGVAEASGQPAVTPAQPGSTRAAFLELIDRPRVPLDPTARARPEAEGLVAEEISFAAEAGQRVPTLLFKRPDASRQPVVIVLHGTGGSKEGMAGRLRELAAKGFVAVAIDGRYHGGRAGASSEGMSPYLAAILRTYRTGREHPFLYDTVWDVMRLIDYLETRPDVDRSRIALTGISKGGMETYLAAAVDPRIAVAVPMIGVQSFRWALDHGAWDSRAWTLREAIDAAAKEAGSSVGAPFMRRFYDKVAPGVYGEFDGPSMLPLIAPRPLLVINGDSDPRTPGGGVRACMAAAEQAYKAQGAADRLALHLQPDAGHQVAPEGDRVAAAWLQRWLKPASRSSE
;
A
#
# COMPACT_ATOMS: atom_id res chain seq x y z
N MET A 1 -50.42 17.01 1.17
CA MET A 1 -49.72 16.35 2.29
C MET A 1 -48.78 15.30 1.69
N PRO A 2 -47.48 15.52 1.62
CA PRO A 2 -46.53 14.49 1.13
C PRO A 2 -46.09 13.61 2.29
N LYS A 3 -46.05 12.30 2.03
CA LYS A 3 -45.63 11.27 2.96
C LYS A 3 -44.13 11.35 3.19
N GLN A 4 -43.70 11.44 4.44
CA GLN A 4 -42.34 11.31 4.87
C GLN A 4 -41.83 9.87 4.62
N ALA A 5 -40.80 9.73 3.81
CA ALA A 5 -40.08 8.47 3.66
C ALA A 5 -39.03 8.37 4.76
N THR A 6 -39.23 7.43 5.66
CA THR A 6 -38.29 7.10 6.73
C THR A 6 -37.11 6.31 6.12
N LEU A 7 -35.94 6.91 6.08
CA LEU A 7 -34.70 6.23 5.69
C LEU A 7 -34.29 5.24 6.80
N THR A 8 -34.46 3.95 6.52
CA THR A 8 -33.98 2.87 7.37
C THR A 8 -32.48 2.75 7.19
N VAL A 9 -31.70 3.09 8.21
CA VAL A 9 -30.26 2.89 8.26
C VAL A 9 -30.01 1.38 8.31
N SER A 10 -29.59 0.80 7.20
CA SER A 10 -29.19 -0.60 7.12
C SER A 10 -27.92 -0.80 7.95
N LYS A 11 -28.03 -1.59 9.02
CA LYS A 11 -26.89 -2.03 9.82
C LYS A 11 -26.01 -2.92 8.94
N ILE A 12 -24.84 -2.43 8.57
CA ILE A 12 -23.82 -3.25 7.92
C ILE A 12 -23.34 -4.26 8.96
N CYS A 13 -23.81 -5.51 8.85
CA CYS A 13 -23.28 -6.62 9.64
C CYS A 13 -21.92 -7.01 9.09
N PHE A 14 -20.87 -6.78 9.87
CA PHE A 14 -19.57 -7.41 9.63
C PHE A 14 -19.70 -8.90 9.96
N VAL A 15 -19.69 -9.73 8.92
CA VAL A 15 -19.70 -11.19 9.09
C VAL A 15 -18.29 -11.61 9.51
N SER A 16 -18.14 -11.98 10.78
CA SER A 16 -16.95 -12.70 11.25
C SER A 16 -17.08 -14.16 10.79
N LEU A 17 -16.34 -14.50 9.73
CA LEU A 17 -16.31 -15.86 9.20
C LEU A 17 -15.46 -16.74 10.14
N VAL A 18 -16.12 -17.57 10.94
CA VAL A 18 -15.47 -18.64 11.70
C VAL A 18 -15.29 -19.83 10.75
N ILE A 19 -14.07 -20.08 10.31
CA ILE A 19 -13.74 -21.25 9.47
C ILE A 19 -13.36 -22.40 10.41
N ALA A 20 -14.16 -23.47 10.40
CA ALA A 20 -13.82 -24.73 11.04
C ALA A 20 -12.70 -25.41 10.23
N ALA A 21 -11.57 -25.70 10.88
CA ALA A 21 -10.42 -26.35 10.28
C ALA A 21 -10.65 -27.84 10.16
N GLY A 22 -10.71 -28.35 8.92
CA GLY A 22 -10.46 -29.75 8.61
C GLY A 22 -8.95 -29.99 8.50
N VAL A 23 -8.41 -30.85 9.35
CA VAL A 23 -6.99 -31.22 9.35
C VAL A 23 -6.74 -32.20 8.21
N ALA A 24 -5.97 -31.81 7.21
CA ALA A 24 -5.32 -32.72 6.27
C ALA A 24 -3.82 -32.68 6.59
N GLU A 25 -3.25 -33.82 6.95
CA GLU A 25 -1.82 -34.00 7.17
C GLU A 25 -1.05 -33.76 5.87
N ALA A 26 -0.16 -32.78 5.87
CA ALA A 26 0.79 -32.53 4.80
C ALA A 26 2.20 -32.70 5.32
N SER A 27 2.93 -33.54 4.61
CA SER A 27 4.33 -33.96 4.70
C SER A 27 5.31 -32.86 5.11
N GLY A 28 6.18 -33.20 6.07
CA GLY A 28 7.15 -32.34 6.73
C GLY A 28 8.10 -31.57 5.82
N GLN A 29 7.95 -30.27 5.83
CA GLN A 29 9.03 -29.32 5.56
C GLN A 29 9.43 -28.66 6.89
N PRO A 30 10.71 -28.30 7.10
CA PRO A 30 11.13 -27.64 8.32
C PRO A 30 10.36 -26.32 8.47
N ALA A 31 9.66 -26.18 9.59
CA ALA A 31 9.00 -24.93 9.96
C ALA A 31 10.06 -23.82 10.00
N VAL A 32 9.93 -22.84 9.11
CA VAL A 32 10.68 -21.59 9.24
C VAL A 32 10.24 -20.96 10.55
N THR A 33 11.11 -20.94 11.53
CA THR A 33 10.86 -20.26 12.80
C THR A 33 10.53 -18.81 12.46
N PRO A 34 9.36 -18.28 12.86
CA PRO A 34 9.03 -16.88 12.58
C PRO A 34 10.10 -15.99 13.21
N ALA A 35 10.75 -15.15 12.41
CA ALA A 35 11.66 -14.13 12.92
C ALA A 35 10.89 -13.28 13.95
N GLN A 36 11.55 -12.84 15.01
CA GLN A 36 10.88 -12.02 16.01
C GLN A 36 10.42 -10.69 15.34
N PRO A 37 9.21 -10.19 15.63
CA PRO A 37 8.66 -8.99 14.98
C PRO A 37 9.58 -7.78 14.99
N GLY A 38 10.38 -7.62 16.04
CA GLY A 38 11.38 -6.55 16.15
C GLY A 38 12.55 -6.69 15.20
N SER A 39 13.01 -7.93 14.94
CA SER A 39 14.13 -8.20 14.02
C SER A 39 13.74 -7.98 12.55
N THR A 40 12.57 -8.44 12.12
CA THR A 40 12.06 -8.23 10.76
C THR A 40 11.89 -6.75 10.43
N ARG A 41 11.31 -5.96 11.37
CA ARG A 41 11.20 -4.51 11.19
C ARG A 41 12.56 -3.84 11.07
N ALA A 42 13.52 -4.20 11.93
CA ALA A 42 14.86 -3.65 11.91
C ALA A 42 15.59 -4.00 10.61
N ALA A 43 15.52 -5.26 10.16
CA ALA A 43 16.14 -5.71 8.91
C ALA A 43 15.55 -4.99 7.68
N PHE A 44 14.22 -4.77 7.64
CA PHE A 44 13.61 -4.02 6.55
C PHE A 44 14.04 -2.55 6.57
N LEU A 45 14.09 -1.92 7.75
CA LEU A 45 14.56 -0.54 7.88
C LEU A 45 16.02 -0.40 7.46
N GLU A 46 16.89 -1.34 7.83
CA GLU A 46 18.29 -1.37 7.39
C GLU A 46 18.41 -1.45 5.87
N LEU A 47 17.56 -2.25 5.21
CA LEU A 47 17.53 -2.37 3.74
C LEU A 47 17.15 -1.06 3.04
N ILE A 48 16.22 -0.29 3.62
CA ILE A 48 15.70 0.94 2.99
C ILE A 48 16.34 2.22 3.53
N ASP A 49 17.11 2.17 4.61
CA ASP A 49 17.67 3.35 5.27
C ASP A 49 18.62 4.11 4.33
N ARG A 50 18.49 5.42 4.36
CA ARG A 50 19.27 6.36 3.56
C ARG A 50 19.64 7.58 4.40
N PRO A 51 20.75 8.26 4.10
CA PRO A 51 21.09 9.50 4.75
C PRO A 51 19.93 10.51 4.66
N ARG A 52 19.43 10.96 5.82
CA ARG A 52 18.37 11.96 5.86
C ARG A 52 18.92 13.31 5.45
N VAL A 53 18.34 13.90 4.40
CA VAL A 53 18.61 15.26 3.96
C VAL A 53 17.52 16.19 4.47
N PRO A 54 17.75 17.52 4.55
CA PRO A 54 16.69 18.50 4.78
C PRO A 54 15.55 18.28 3.78
N LEU A 55 14.30 18.38 4.26
CA LEU A 55 13.12 18.17 3.40
C LEU A 55 13.01 19.24 2.30
N ASP A 56 13.46 20.45 2.56
CA ASP A 56 13.43 21.59 1.61
C ASP A 56 12.11 21.65 0.83
N PRO A 57 10.95 21.79 1.51
CA PRO A 57 9.66 21.69 0.86
C PRO A 57 9.36 22.93 0.04
N THR A 58 8.79 22.72 -1.14
CA THR A 58 8.12 23.76 -1.93
C THR A 58 6.64 23.44 -2.00
N ALA A 59 5.79 24.48 -1.89
CA ALA A 59 4.34 24.33 -2.01
C ALA A 59 3.78 25.50 -2.81
N ARG A 60 2.87 25.17 -3.73
CA ARG A 60 2.09 26.18 -4.47
C ARG A 60 0.63 25.82 -4.47
N ALA A 61 -0.24 26.82 -4.36
CA ALA A 61 -1.67 26.63 -4.55
C ALA A 61 -1.95 26.19 -5.98
N ARG A 62 -2.90 25.28 -6.13
CA ARG A 62 -3.45 24.85 -7.40
C ARG A 62 -4.92 25.30 -7.48
N PRO A 63 -5.40 25.89 -8.59
CA PRO A 63 -6.82 26.18 -8.75
C PRO A 63 -7.65 24.89 -8.55
N GLU A 64 -8.68 24.97 -7.73
CA GLU A 64 -9.58 23.86 -7.44
C GLU A 64 -11.02 24.36 -7.30
N ALA A 65 -11.97 23.53 -7.70
CA ALA A 65 -13.40 23.77 -7.58
C ALA A 65 -13.98 23.17 -6.29
N GLU A 66 -15.30 23.30 -6.11
CA GLU A 66 -16.07 22.62 -5.05
C GLU A 66 -15.69 23.02 -3.61
N GLY A 67 -15.10 24.21 -3.42
CA GLY A 67 -14.77 24.73 -2.09
C GLY A 67 -13.66 23.95 -1.39
N LEU A 68 -12.81 23.26 -2.12
CA LEU A 68 -11.60 22.64 -1.62
C LEU A 68 -10.37 23.50 -1.92
N VAL A 69 -9.29 23.26 -1.19
CA VAL A 69 -7.95 23.78 -1.45
C VAL A 69 -7.08 22.66 -1.98
N ALA A 70 -6.42 22.90 -3.10
CA ALA A 70 -5.40 22.00 -3.63
C ALA A 70 -4.01 22.63 -3.56
N GLU A 71 -3.02 21.82 -3.21
CA GLU A 71 -1.62 22.21 -3.15
C GLU A 71 -0.76 21.23 -3.94
N GLU A 72 0.10 21.75 -4.81
CA GLU A 72 1.22 20.99 -5.38
C GLU A 72 2.45 21.21 -4.50
N ILE A 73 3.00 20.13 -4.00
CA ILE A 73 4.10 20.11 -3.05
C ILE A 73 5.25 19.29 -3.65
N SER A 74 6.47 19.66 -3.31
CA SER A 74 7.65 18.84 -3.59
C SER A 74 8.60 18.93 -2.41
N PHE A 75 9.13 17.79 -1.96
CA PHE A 75 10.12 17.71 -0.88
C PHE A 75 11.26 16.75 -1.24
N ALA A 76 12.39 16.85 -0.59
CA ALA A 76 13.52 15.94 -0.78
C ALA A 76 13.38 14.71 0.13
N ALA A 77 13.30 13.52 -0.49
CA ALA A 77 13.35 12.24 0.24
C ALA A 77 14.80 11.82 0.53
N GLU A 78 15.69 12.07 -0.40
CA GLU A 78 17.14 11.85 -0.32
C GLU A 78 17.86 12.78 -1.29
N ALA A 79 19.18 12.79 -1.29
CA ALA A 79 19.98 13.64 -2.18
C ALA A 79 19.61 13.39 -3.65
N GLY A 80 19.24 14.46 -4.36
CA GLY A 80 18.83 14.38 -5.77
C GLY A 80 17.47 13.74 -6.06
N GLN A 81 16.71 13.34 -5.03
CA GLN A 81 15.39 12.70 -5.18
C GLN A 81 14.30 13.55 -4.54
N ARG A 82 13.60 14.31 -5.36
CA ARG A 82 12.39 15.03 -4.93
C ARG A 82 11.14 14.19 -5.15
N VAL A 83 10.16 14.38 -4.28
CA VAL A 83 8.87 13.68 -4.31
C VAL A 83 7.76 14.67 -4.65
N PRO A 84 7.28 14.69 -5.90
CA PRO A 84 6.10 15.47 -6.27
C PRO A 84 4.88 14.91 -5.55
N THR A 85 4.11 15.81 -4.96
CA THR A 85 2.99 15.51 -4.07
C THR A 85 1.79 16.37 -4.43
N LEU A 86 0.60 15.80 -4.38
CA LEU A 86 -0.67 16.49 -4.55
C LEU A 86 -1.48 16.36 -3.27
N LEU A 87 -1.94 17.47 -2.72
CA LEU A 87 -2.71 17.53 -1.50
C LEU A 87 -4.04 18.24 -1.74
N PHE A 88 -5.13 17.68 -1.18
CA PHE A 88 -6.45 18.30 -1.10
C PHE A 88 -6.92 18.38 0.34
N LYS A 89 -7.58 19.48 0.69
CA LYS A 89 -8.17 19.69 2.02
C LYS A 89 -9.32 20.70 1.95
N ARG A 90 -10.10 20.81 3.02
CA ARG A 90 -11.04 21.91 3.18
C ARG A 90 -10.32 23.20 3.56
N PRO A 91 -10.86 24.39 3.23
CA PRO A 91 -10.25 25.67 3.56
C PRO A 91 -10.07 25.89 5.07
N ASP A 92 -11.02 25.39 5.86
CA ASP A 92 -11.08 25.47 7.33
C ASP A 92 -10.25 24.38 8.03
N ALA A 93 -9.44 23.60 7.29
CA ALA A 93 -8.66 22.49 7.83
C ALA A 93 -7.69 22.97 8.93
N SER A 94 -7.88 22.46 10.14
CA SER A 94 -7.00 22.68 11.29
C SER A 94 -6.87 21.37 12.07
N ARG A 95 -5.65 20.86 12.22
CA ARG A 95 -5.36 19.60 12.90
C ARG A 95 -6.26 18.42 12.45
N GLN A 96 -6.44 18.29 11.14
CA GLN A 96 -7.25 17.22 10.55
C GLN A 96 -6.44 15.93 10.39
N PRO A 97 -7.11 14.77 10.47
CA PRO A 97 -6.48 13.50 10.14
C PRO A 97 -6.08 13.47 8.66
N VAL A 98 -5.01 12.75 8.38
CA VAL A 98 -4.45 12.62 7.03
C VAL A 98 -4.75 11.25 6.44
N VAL A 99 -5.03 11.21 5.15
CA VAL A 99 -5.05 9.96 4.36
C VAL A 99 -4.07 10.10 3.20
N ILE A 100 -3.01 9.31 3.23
CA ILE A 100 -2.05 9.18 2.13
C ILE A 100 -2.57 8.10 1.18
N VAL A 101 -2.61 8.40 -0.14
CA VAL A 101 -3.13 7.50 -1.18
C VAL A 101 -2.03 7.19 -2.18
N LEU A 102 -1.65 5.91 -2.30
CA LEU A 102 -0.63 5.45 -3.23
C LEU A 102 -1.25 4.85 -4.49
N HIS A 103 -0.74 5.27 -5.65
CA HIS A 103 -1.19 4.76 -6.95
C HIS A 103 -0.60 3.38 -7.28
N GLY A 104 -1.22 2.66 -8.21
CA GLY A 104 -0.69 1.41 -8.77
C GLY A 104 0.40 1.64 -9.81
N THR A 105 0.97 0.54 -10.34
CA THR A 105 1.96 0.59 -11.43
C THR A 105 1.40 1.33 -12.63
N GLY A 106 2.19 2.22 -13.21
CA GLY A 106 1.81 3.06 -14.34
C GLY A 106 0.92 4.26 -13.99
N GLY A 107 0.53 4.41 -12.71
CA GLY A 107 -0.26 5.54 -12.24
C GLY A 107 0.58 6.77 -11.86
N SER A 108 -0.09 7.74 -11.25
CA SER A 108 0.53 8.97 -10.75
C SER A 108 -0.35 9.58 -9.65
N LYS A 109 0.19 10.56 -8.92
CA LYS A 109 -0.59 11.36 -7.97
C LYS A 109 -1.80 12.03 -8.61
N GLU A 110 -1.69 12.45 -9.88
CA GLU A 110 -2.81 13.05 -10.63
C GLU A 110 -3.96 12.04 -10.84
N GLY A 111 -3.63 10.78 -11.11
CA GLY A 111 -4.62 9.71 -11.22
C GLY A 111 -5.39 9.45 -9.92
N MET A 112 -4.87 9.91 -8.77
CA MET A 112 -5.54 9.80 -7.48
C MET A 112 -6.42 11.02 -7.14
N ALA A 113 -6.41 12.08 -7.94
CA ALA A 113 -7.09 13.34 -7.62
C ALA A 113 -8.59 13.18 -7.27
N GLY A 114 -9.30 12.31 -7.97
CA GLY A 114 -10.72 12.01 -7.66
C GLY A 114 -10.89 11.49 -6.22
N ARG A 115 -10.09 10.48 -5.84
CA ARG A 115 -10.10 9.93 -4.46
C ARG A 115 -9.68 10.96 -3.42
N LEU A 116 -8.71 11.82 -3.75
CA LEU A 116 -8.28 12.88 -2.83
C LEU A 116 -9.39 13.88 -2.58
N ARG A 117 -10.16 14.30 -3.62
CA ARG A 117 -11.30 15.20 -3.46
C ARG A 117 -12.38 14.58 -2.58
N GLU A 118 -12.73 13.32 -2.81
CA GLU A 118 -13.73 12.62 -2.00
C GLU A 118 -13.33 12.52 -0.52
N LEU A 119 -12.06 12.25 -0.24
CA LEU A 119 -11.53 12.19 1.12
C LEU A 119 -11.50 13.60 1.75
N ALA A 120 -11.07 14.63 1.01
CA ALA A 120 -11.06 16.00 1.48
C ALA A 120 -12.48 16.52 1.80
N ALA A 121 -13.46 16.20 0.96
CA ALA A 121 -14.88 16.51 1.22
C ALA A 121 -15.40 15.85 2.50
N LYS A 122 -14.83 14.71 2.92
CA LYS A 122 -15.13 14.02 4.19
C LYS A 122 -14.38 14.59 5.39
N GLY A 123 -13.54 15.63 5.20
CA GLY A 123 -12.81 16.31 6.28
C GLY A 123 -11.42 15.78 6.56
N PHE A 124 -10.83 15.03 5.65
CA PHE A 124 -9.43 14.63 5.73
C PHE A 124 -8.50 15.64 5.02
N VAL A 125 -7.26 15.71 5.42
CA VAL A 125 -6.18 16.14 4.54
C VAL A 125 -5.81 14.92 3.68
N ALA A 126 -6.06 14.99 2.39
CA ALA A 126 -5.85 13.88 1.47
C ALA A 126 -4.62 14.13 0.60
N VAL A 127 -3.69 13.18 0.54
CA VAL A 127 -2.37 13.36 -0.07
C VAL A 127 -2.00 12.19 -0.96
N ALA A 128 -1.44 12.46 -2.13
CA ALA A 128 -0.84 11.44 -2.99
C ALA A 128 0.55 11.88 -3.46
N ILE A 129 1.45 10.92 -3.64
CA ILE A 129 2.80 11.13 -4.18
C ILE A 129 2.97 10.42 -5.51
N ASP A 130 3.91 10.89 -6.33
CA ASP A 130 4.43 10.09 -7.44
C ASP A 130 5.48 9.11 -6.91
N GLY A 131 5.25 7.81 -7.09
CA GLY A 131 6.23 6.78 -6.81
C GLY A 131 7.46 6.89 -7.72
N ARG A 132 8.53 6.16 -7.38
CA ARG A 132 9.76 6.13 -8.18
C ARG A 132 9.48 5.77 -9.63
N TYR A 133 10.00 6.58 -10.55
CA TYR A 133 9.85 6.42 -12.02
C TYR A 133 8.40 6.48 -12.52
N HIS A 134 7.52 7.17 -11.79
CA HIS A 134 6.12 7.40 -12.17
C HIS A 134 5.80 8.90 -12.15
N GLY A 135 4.75 9.29 -12.89
CA GLY A 135 4.28 10.68 -12.90
C GLY A 135 5.39 11.69 -13.20
N GLY A 136 5.53 12.71 -12.37
CA GLY A 136 6.57 13.73 -12.47
C GLY A 136 8.00 13.22 -12.22
N ARG A 137 8.18 11.95 -11.84
CA ARG A 137 9.47 11.30 -11.62
C ARG A 137 9.82 10.29 -12.71
N ALA A 138 9.00 10.16 -13.75
CA ALA A 138 9.19 9.13 -14.77
C ALA A 138 10.55 9.25 -15.47
N GLY A 139 10.96 10.46 -15.87
CA GLY A 139 12.15 10.66 -16.68
C GLY A 139 11.96 10.19 -18.12
N ALA A 140 13.04 10.02 -18.86
CA ALA A 140 13.02 9.55 -20.25
C ALA A 140 12.98 8.02 -20.31
N SER A 141 12.35 7.47 -21.35
CA SER A 141 12.40 6.04 -21.67
C SER A 141 13.83 5.61 -22.02
N SER A 142 14.19 4.40 -21.66
CA SER A 142 15.52 3.81 -21.91
C SER A 142 15.39 2.37 -22.38
N GLU A 143 16.25 1.95 -23.30
CA GLU A 143 16.29 0.58 -23.84
C GLU A 143 14.94 0.10 -24.43
N GLY A 144 14.13 1.03 -24.99
CA GLY A 144 12.80 0.73 -25.52
C GLY A 144 11.73 0.45 -24.47
N MET A 145 12.05 0.58 -23.17
CA MET A 145 11.15 0.36 -22.04
C MET A 145 10.69 1.68 -21.43
N SER A 146 9.59 1.62 -20.68
CA SER A 146 9.22 2.72 -19.78
C SER A 146 10.32 2.96 -18.73
N PRO A 147 10.44 4.20 -18.20
CA PRO A 147 11.46 4.49 -17.17
C PRO A 147 11.42 3.58 -15.96
N TYR A 148 10.22 3.17 -15.56
CA TYR A 148 10.04 2.24 -14.45
C TYR A 148 10.57 0.83 -14.77
N LEU A 149 10.26 0.28 -15.93
CA LEU A 149 10.75 -1.06 -16.32
C LEU A 149 12.26 -1.07 -16.54
N ALA A 150 12.82 -0.01 -17.13
CA ALA A 150 14.26 0.16 -17.25
C ALA A 150 14.95 0.23 -15.86
N ALA A 151 14.31 0.89 -14.87
CA ALA A 151 14.82 0.90 -13.51
C ALA A 151 14.77 -0.49 -12.85
N ILE A 152 13.70 -1.25 -13.05
CA ILE A 152 13.60 -2.64 -12.57
C ILE A 152 14.70 -3.52 -13.18
N LEU A 153 14.93 -3.43 -14.48
CA LEU A 153 16.00 -4.17 -15.15
C LEU A 153 17.39 -3.77 -14.61
N ARG A 154 17.61 -2.47 -14.40
CA ARG A 154 18.84 -1.97 -13.77
C ARG A 154 19.04 -2.51 -12.36
N THR A 155 17.97 -2.58 -11.56
CA THR A 155 18.01 -3.22 -10.23
C THR A 155 18.41 -4.68 -10.32
N TYR A 156 17.83 -5.44 -11.26
CA TYR A 156 18.20 -6.83 -11.49
C TYR A 156 19.69 -7.00 -11.82
N ARG A 157 20.26 -6.09 -12.61
CA ARG A 157 21.69 -6.10 -13.01
C ARG A 157 22.61 -5.71 -11.86
N THR A 158 22.23 -4.76 -11.02
CA THR A 158 23.13 -4.08 -10.07
C THR A 158 22.86 -4.40 -8.61
N GLY A 159 21.67 -4.84 -8.25
CA GLY A 159 21.20 -4.96 -6.86
C GLY A 159 21.07 -3.62 -6.13
N ARG A 160 21.13 -2.51 -6.86
CA ARG A 160 21.02 -1.16 -6.29
C ARG A 160 19.65 -0.59 -6.62
N GLU A 161 19.12 0.22 -5.71
CA GLU A 161 17.75 0.75 -5.75
C GLU A 161 16.69 -0.38 -5.75
N HIS A 162 15.53 -0.10 -5.22
CA HIS A 162 14.43 -1.07 -5.17
C HIS A 162 13.10 -0.37 -5.51
N PRO A 163 12.96 0.19 -6.74
CA PRO A 163 11.79 0.99 -7.13
C PRO A 163 10.52 0.16 -7.26
N PHE A 164 10.62 -1.16 -7.25
CA PHE A 164 9.44 -2.02 -7.29
C PHE A 164 8.53 -1.77 -6.08
N LEU A 165 9.08 -1.72 -4.86
CA LEU A 165 8.30 -1.52 -3.63
C LEU A 165 9.03 -0.62 -2.62
N TYR A 166 10.30 -0.92 -2.31
CA TYR A 166 10.96 -0.49 -1.08
C TYR A 166 11.34 0.98 -1.07
N ASP A 167 11.75 1.53 -2.21
CA ASP A 167 12.10 2.94 -2.33
C ASP A 167 10.90 3.86 -2.08
N THR A 168 9.68 3.42 -2.44
CA THR A 168 8.46 4.19 -2.15
C THR A 168 8.12 4.15 -0.66
N VAL A 169 8.45 3.06 0.06
CA VAL A 169 8.28 3.02 1.52
C VAL A 169 9.13 4.12 2.19
N TRP A 170 10.37 4.29 1.76
CA TRP A 170 11.21 5.40 2.22
C TRP A 170 10.57 6.76 1.89
N ASP A 171 10.12 6.97 0.66
CA ASP A 171 9.47 8.22 0.25
C ASP A 171 8.21 8.52 1.12
N VAL A 172 7.43 7.50 1.50
CA VAL A 172 6.27 7.64 2.42
C VAL A 172 6.73 8.06 3.81
N MET A 173 7.80 7.46 4.36
CA MET A 173 8.34 7.89 5.65
C MET A 173 8.78 9.36 5.63
N ARG A 174 9.42 9.80 4.55
CA ARG A 174 9.82 11.20 4.36
C ARG A 174 8.62 12.14 4.13
N LEU A 175 7.55 11.66 3.47
CA LEU A 175 6.28 12.38 3.38
C LEU A 175 5.70 12.60 4.78
N ILE A 176 5.71 11.58 5.64
CA ILE A 176 5.22 11.70 7.01
C ILE A 176 6.06 12.71 7.80
N ASP A 177 7.41 12.72 7.65
CA ASP A 177 8.26 13.74 8.24
C ASP A 177 7.82 15.16 7.81
N TYR A 178 7.45 15.36 6.54
CA TYR A 178 6.92 16.62 6.05
C TYR A 178 5.53 16.96 6.63
N LEU A 179 4.62 15.98 6.64
CA LEU A 179 3.26 16.17 7.14
C LEU A 179 3.25 16.57 8.63
N GLU A 180 4.18 16.05 9.43
CA GLU A 180 4.32 16.39 10.85
C GLU A 180 4.74 17.84 11.08
N THR A 181 5.30 18.53 10.07
CA THR A 181 5.64 19.98 10.16
C THR A 181 4.44 20.88 9.90
N ARG A 182 3.33 20.36 9.38
CA ARG A 182 2.18 21.15 8.96
C ARG A 182 1.21 21.43 10.12
N PRO A 183 0.75 22.68 10.27
CA PRO A 183 -0.19 23.04 11.35
C PRO A 183 -1.63 22.52 11.11
N ASP A 184 -2.00 22.25 9.85
CA ASP A 184 -3.31 21.73 9.47
C ASP A 184 -3.43 20.20 9.62
N VAL A 185 -2.35 19.51 10.00
CA VAL A 185 -2.28 18.06 10.15
C VAL A 185 -2.31 17.63 11.61
N ASP A 186 -3.11 16.61 11.91
CA ASP A 186 -2.99 15.86 13.16
C ASP A 186 -2.03 14.69 12.97
N ARG A 187 -0.81 14.84 13.47
CA ARG A 187 0.26 13.84 13.35
C ARG A 187 -0.04 12.49 14.02
N SER A 188 -1.02 12.44 14.92
CA SER A 188 -1.44 11.19 15.58
C SER A 188 -2.48 10.41 14.79
N ARG A 189 -3.00 10.98 13.71
CA ARG A 189 -4.10 10.41 12.90
C ARG A 189 -3.74 10.39 11.41
N ILE A 190 -2.68 9.65 11.07
CA ILE A 190 -2.22 9.45 9.69
C ILE A 190 -2.61 8.05 9.23
N ALA A 191 -3.36 7.95 8.14
CA ALA A 191 -3.64 6.69 7.47
C ALA A 191 -2.90 6.59 6.15
N LEU A 192 -2.66 5.35 5.73
CA LEU A 192 -2.10 5.01 4.44
C LEU A 192 -3.02 4.03 3.72
N THR A 193 -3.31 4.32 2.46
CA THR A 193 -4.04 3.43 1.55
C THR A 193 -3.39 3.44 0.18
N GLY A 194 -3.62 2.40 -0.61
CA GLY A 194 -3.06 2.34 -1.96
C GLY A 194 -3.60 1.16 -2.76
N ILE A 195 -3.41 1.22 -4.07
CA ILE A 195 -3.99 0.29 -5.04
C ILE A 195 -2.88 -0.54 -5.67
N SER A 196 -3.03 -1.87 -5.73
CA SER A 196 -2.11 -2.78 -6.42
C SER A 196 -0.67 -2.65 -5.88
N LYS A 197 0.29 -2.14 -6.64
CA LYS A 197 1.65 -1.79 -6.17
C LYS A 197 1.56 -0.89 -4.94
N GLY A 198 0.75 0.18 -4.98
CA GLY A 198 0.50 1.06 -3.84
C GLY A 198 -0.11 0.33 -2.65
N GLY A 199 -0.91 -0.72 -2.86
CA GLY A 199 -1.41 -1.60 -1.80
C GLY A 199 -0.30 -2.41 -1.13
N MET A 200 0.67 -2.91 -1.91
CA MET A 200 1.86 -3.57 -1.35
C MET A 200 2.71 -2.58 -0.53
N GLU A 201 2.98 -1.41 -1.08
CA GLU A 201 3.71 -0.33 -0.39
C GLU A 201 3.00 0.12 0.89
N THR A 202 1.66 0.09 0.90
CA THR A 202 0.83 0.42 2.08
C THR A 202 1.12 -0.50 3.25
N TYR A 203 1.04 -1.80 3.08
CA TYR A 203 1.28 -2.69 4.22
C TYR A 203 2.76 -2.76 4.61
N LEU A 204 3.69 -2.63 3.67
CA LEU A 204 5.12 -2.56 3.98
C LEU A 204 5.46 -1.32 4.81
N ALA A 205 5.00 -0.15 4.38
CA ALA A 205 5.22 1.09 5.13
C ALA A 205 4.54 1.06 6.51
N ALA A 206 3.30 0.57 6.59
CA ALA A 206 2.59 0.44 7.86
C ALA A 206 3.27 -0.56 8.81
N ALA A 207 3.89 -1.62 8.30
CA ALA A 207 4.64 -2.57 9.11
C ALA A 207 5.86 -1.94 9.79
N VAL A 208 6.51 -0.96 9.15
CA VAL A 208 7.80 -0.42 9.62
C VAL A 208 7.70 0.99 10.21
N ASP A 209 6.72 1.80 9.82
CA ASP A 209 6.51 3.14 10.37
C ASP A 209 5.29 3.16 11.33
N PRO A 210 5.54 3.24 12.66
CA PRO A 210 4.47 3.23 13.66
C PRO A 210 3.59 4.49 13.64
N ARG A 211 3.99 5.56 12.95
CA ARG A 211 3.20 6.79 12.80
C ARG A 211 1.98 6.61 11.90
N ILE A 212 1.96 5.55 11.08
CA ILE A 212 0.78 5.16 10.29
C ILE A 212 -0.23 4.51 11.23
N ALA A 213 -1.24 5.28 11.62
CA ALA A 213 -2.25 4.86 12.59
C ALA A 213 -3.28 3.87 12.02
N VAL A 214 -3.55 3.93 10.70
CA VAL A 214 -4.52 3.06 10.02
C VAL A 214 -3.97 2.67 8.64
N ALA A 215 -4.10 1.40 8.25
CA ALA A 215 -3.68 0.93 6.94
C ALA A 215 -4.84 0.28 6.17
N VAL A 216 -4.96 0.62 4.87
CA VAL A 216 -5.96 0.04 3.97
C VAL A 216 -5.31 -0.35 2.63
N PRO A 217 -4.55 -1.46 2.57
CA PRO A 217 -4.03 -1.98 1.31
C PRO A 217 -5.14 -2.55 0.44
N MET A 218 -5.24 -2.11 -0.82
CA MET A 218 -6.26 -2.53 -1.78
C MET A 218 -5.62 -3.31 -2.93
N ILE A 219 -6.14 -4.50 -3.24
CA ILE A 219 -5.69 -5.41 -4.30
C ILE A 219 -4.16 -5.57 -4.37
N GLY A 220 -3.51 -5.54 -3.21
CA GLY A 220 -2.06 -5.57 -3.07
C GLY A 220 -1.53 -6.68 -2.16
N VAL A 221 -2.36 -7.16 -1.24
CA VAL A 221 -1.92 -8.15 -0.26
C VAL A 221 -1.83 -9.54 -0.89
N GLN A 222 -0.68 -10.18 -0.74
CA GLN A 222 -0.44 -11.56 -1.12
C GLN A 222 0.80 -12.12 -0.41
N SER A 223 0.97 -13.45 -0.45
CA SER A 223 2.26 -14.08 -0.21
C SER A 223 2.94 -14.43 -1.52
N PHE A 224 4.11 -13.87 -1.76
CA PHE A 224 4.98 -14.22 -2.90
C PHE A 224 5.47 -15.65 -2.78
N ARG A 225 5.77 -16.09 -1.56
CA ARG A 225 6.19 -17.46 -1.28
C ARG A 225 5.08 -18.46 -1.59
N TRP A 226 3.86 -18.21 -1.13
CA TRP A 226 2.72 -19.06 -1.44
C TRP A 226 2.51 -19.14 -2.96
N ALA A 227 2.56 -18.03 -3.67
CA ALA A 227 2.39 -17.98 -5.11
C ALA A 227 3.48 -18.81 -5.84
N LEU A 228 4.74 -18.69 -5.40
CA LEU A 228 5.83 -19.49 -5.95
C LEU A 228 5.62 -21.00 -5.76
N ASP A 229 5.23 -21.42 -4.55
CA ASP A 229 5.08 -22.83 -4.17
C ASP A 229 3.83 -23.47 -4.77
N HIS A 230 2.83 -22.69 -5.22
CA HIS A 230 1.56 -23.16 -5.76
C HIS A 230 1.37 -22.87 -7.27
N GLY A 231 2.45 -22.67 -8.00
CA GLY A 231 2.42 -22.51 -9.46
C GLY A 231 1.90 -21.14 -9.96
N ALA A 232 1.61 -20.19 -9.05
CA ALA A 232 1.18 -18.83 -9.39
C ALA A 232 2.35 -17.83 -9.37
N TRP A 233 3.55 -18.29 -9.70
CA TRP A 233 4.79 -17.54 -9.65
C TRP A 233 4.79 -16.30 -10.56
N ASP A 234 3.93 -16.25 -11.57
CA ASP A 234 3.76 -15.15 -12.51
C ASP A 234 2.69 -14.13 -12.09
N SER A 235 1.99 -14.34 -10.98
CA SER A 235 0.89 -13.49 -10.54
C SER A 235 1.25 -11.99 -10.45
N ARG A 236 2.50 -11.65 -10.17
CA ARG A 236 3.01 -10.26 -10.17
C ARG A 236 3.93 -9.93 -11.34
N ALA A 237 4.16 -10.87 -12.27
CA ALA A 237 5.02 -10.67 -13.42
C ALA A 237 4.41 -9.73 -14.48
N TRP A 238 3.10 -9.68 -14.57
CA TRP A 238 2.37 -8.98 -15.64
C TRP A 238 2.84 -7.54 -15.87
N THR A 239 2.95 -6.75 -14.82
CA THR A 239 3.35 -5.33 -14.90
C THR A 239 4.84 -5.11 -15.05
N LEU A 240 5.65 -6.17 -14.95
CA LEU A 240 7.12 -6.15 -15.06
C LEU A 240 7.62 -6.99 -16.25
N ARG A 241 6.70 -7.46 -17.12
CA ARG A 241 6.97 -8.49 -18.12
C ARG A 241 8.17 -8.17 -19.01
N GLU A 242 8.24 -6.97 -19.58
CA GLU A 242 9.34 -6.58 -20.45
C GLU A 242 10.70 -6.61 -19.73
N ALA A 243 10.76 -6.13 -18.49
CA ALA A 243 11.98 -6.18 -17.68
C ALA A 243 12.37 -7.62 -17.31
N ILE A 244 11.37 -8.47 -17.01
CA ILE A 244 11.58 -9.89 -16.71
C ILE A 244 12.12 -10.63 -17.94
N ASP A 245 11.52 -10.43 -19.12
CA ASP A 245 11.93 -11.08 -20.36
C ASP A 245 13.34 -10.65 -20.76
N ALA A 246 13.68 -9.35 -20.62
CA ALA A 246 15.03 -8.85 -20.87
C ALA A 246 16.04 -9.45 -19.89
N ALA A 247 15.73 -9.48 -18.61
CA ALA A 247 16.59 -10.09 -17.59
C ALA A 247 16.80 -11.60 -17.81
N ALA A 248 15.76 -12.32 -18.23
CA ALA A 248 15.85 -13.74 -18.53
C ALA A 248 16.73 -14.00 -19.76
N LYS A 249 16.58 -13.17 -20.80
CA LYS A 249 17.43 -13.22 -22.01
C LYS A 249 18.92 -12.99 -21.68
N GLU A 250 19.22 -11.97 -20.87
CA GLU A 250 20.58 -11.68 -20.41
C GLU A 250 21.17 -12.83 -19.58
N ALA A 251 20.35 -13.47 -18.78
CA ALA A 251 20.75 -14.61 -17.96
C ALA A 251 20.83 -15.95 -18.73
N GLY A 252 20.50 -15.97 -20.02
CA GLY A 252 20.41 -17.21 -20.81
C GLY A 252 19.39 -18.20 -20.23
N SER A 253 18.33 -17.72 -19.60
CA SER A 253 17.32 -18.54 -18.91
C SER A 253 15.95 -18.36 -19.53
N SER A 254 15.09 -19.38 -19.43
CA SER A 254 13.66 -19.24 -19.66
C SER A 254 12.96 -18.66 -18.43
N VAL A 255 11.87 -17.90 -18.67
CA VAL A 255 11.00 -17.39 -17.59
C VAL A 255 10.20 -18.54 -17.01
N GLY A 256 10.27 -18.72 -15.70
CA GLY A 256 9.57 -19.76 -14.94
C GLY A 256 9.87 -19.59 -13.46
N ALA A 257 9.29 -20.43 -12.59
CA ALA A 257 9.43 -20.29 -11.14
C ALA A 257 10.88 -20.16 -10.65
N PRO A 258 11.88 -20.97 -11.14
CA PRO A 258 13.27 -20.83 -10.70
C PRO A 258 13.90 -19.49 -11.10
N PHE A 259 13.56 -18.97 -12.31
CA PHE A 259 14.04 -17.66 -12.74
C PHE A 259 13.37 -16.53 -11.93
N MET A 260 12.05 -16.58 -11.74
CA MET A 260 11.30 -15.57 -11.00
C MET A 260 11.78 -15.46 -9.55
N ARG A 261 12.15 -16.59 -8.93
CA ARG A 261 12.78 -16.55 -7.61
C ARG A 261 14.07 -15.73 -7.63
N ARG A 262 15.00 -16.03 -8.52
CA ARG A 262 16.26 -15.26 -8.64
C ARG A 262 16.05 -13.80 -9.01
N PHE A 263 15.02 -13.53 -9.84
CA PHE A 263 14.66 -12.16 -10.23
C PHE A 263 14.22 -11.34 -9.02
N TYR A 264 13.26 -11.84 -8.24
CA TYR A 264 12.76 -11.11 -7.07
C TYR A 264 13.75 -11.08 -5.91
N ASP A 265 14.63 -12.08 -5.76
CA ASP A 265 15.71 -12.03 -4.77
C ASP A 265 16.65 -10.82 -5.00
N LYS A 266 16.74 -10.31 -6.24
CA LYS A 266 17.49 -9.09 -6.58
C LYS A 266 16.64 -7.82 -6.56
N VAL A 267 15.42 -7.89 -7.11
CA VAL A 267 14.54 -6.72 -7.32
C VAL A 267 13.81 -6.32 -6.03
N ALA A 268 13.49 -7.30 -5.19
CA ALA A 268 12.82 -7.12 -3.90
C ALA A 268 13.36 -8.15 -2.88
N PRO A 269 14.62 -7.98 -2.41
CA PRO A 269 15.26 -8.93 -1.50
C PRO A 269 14.37 -9.23 -0.30
N GLY A 270 14.29 -10.51 0.10
CA GLY A 270 13.49 -10.97 1.24
C GLY A 270 11.98 -11.12 0.98
N VAL A 271 11.48 -10.78 -0.23
CA VAL A 271 10.04 -10.83 -0.55
C VAL A 271 9.44 -12.24 -0.51
N TYR A 272 10.24 -13.28 -0.63
CA TYR A 272 9.81 -14.67 -0.48
C TYR A 272 9.91 -15.21 0.95
N GLY A 273 10.25 -14.40 1.92
CA GLY A 273 10.49 -14.84 3.29
C GLY A 273 10.25 -13.76 4.33
N GLU A 274 11.33 -13.13 4.77
CA GLU A 274 11.29 -12.17 5.87
C GLU A 274 10.39 -10.95 5.60
N PHE A 275 10.28 -10.52 4.34
CA PHE A 275 9.47 -9.37 3.92
C PHE A 275 8.24 -9.76 3.10
N ASP A 276 7.85 -11.06 3.13
CA ASP A 276 6.60 -11.50 2.53
C ASP A 276 5.38 -11.04 3.33
N GLY A 277 4.22 -11.05 2.71
CA GLY A 277 2.96 -10.64 3.34
C GLY A 277 2.68 -11.27 4.71
N PRO A 278 2.82 -12.60 4.88
CA PRO A 278 2.64 -13.27 6.17
C PRO A 278 3.63 -12.83 7.26
N SER A 279 4.79 -12.31 6.89
CA SER A 279 5.79 -11.79 7.83
C SER A 279 5.55 -10.32 8.18
N MET A 280 5.06 -9.52 7.22
CA MET A 280 4.93 -8.08 7.37
C MET A 280 3.58 -7.63 7.94
N LEU A 281 2.45 -8.25 7.55
CA LEU A 281 1.14 -7.86 8.06
C LEU A 281 1.00 -7.96 9.59
N PRO A 282 1.54 -9.00 10.26
CA PRO A 282 1.52 -9.08 11.73
C PRO A 282 2.16 -7.89 12.45
N LEU A 283 3.15 -7.22 11.83
CA LEU A 283 3.85 -6.07 12.40
C LEU A 283 2.98 -4.82 12.52
N ILE A 284 1.82 -4.79 11.86
CA ILE A 284 0.88 -3.67 11.92
C ILE A 284 0.06 -3.71 13.21
N ALA A 285 -0.17 -4.90 13.76
CA ALA A 285 -0.93 -5.05 15.01
C ALA A 285 -0.33 -4.19 16.15
N PRO A 286 -1.18 -3.58 17.00
CA PRO A 286 -2.65 -3.64 17.08
C PRO A 286 -3.37 -2.51 16.30
N ARG A 287 -2.70 -1.84 15.36
CA ARG A 287 -3.26 -0.72 14.59
C ARG A 287 -4.30 -1.22 13.58
N PRO A 288 -5.40 -0.48 13.32
CA PRO A 288 -6.43 -0.89 12.38
C PRO A 288 -5.89 -1.20 10.99
N LEU A 289 -6.20 -2.40 10.48
CA LEU A 289 -5.85 -2.90 9.17
C LEU A 289 -7.09 -3.46 8.46
N LEU A 290 -7.43 -2.90 7.31
CA LEU A 290 -8.45 -3.43 6.40
C LEU A 290 -7.78 -3.84 5.10
N VAL A 291 -7.85 -5.11 4.75
CA VAL A 291 -7.42 -5.62 3.45
C VAL A 291 -8.62 -5.66 2.50
N ILE A 292 -8.49 -5.12 1.29
CA ILE A 292 -9.50 -5.19 0.24
C ILE A 292 -8.90 -5.92 -0.95
N ASN A 293 -9.54 -7.01 -1.39
CA ASN A 293 -9.09 -7.79 -2.55
C ASN A 293 -10.29 -8.26 -3.38
N GLY A 294 -10.06 -8.53 -4.67
CA GLY A 294 -11.02 -9.30 -5.47
C GLY A 294 -10.92 -10.79 -5.13
N ASP A 295 -12.03 -11.49 -5.11
CA ASP A 295 -12.06 -12.93 -4.84
C ASP A 295 -11.50 -13.76 -6.01
N SER A 296 -11.55 -13.20 -7.22
CA SER A 296 -11.09 -13.80 -8.48
C SER A 296 -9.84 -13.10 -9.03
N ASP A 297 -9.10 -12.34 -8.21
CA ASP A 297 -7.93 -11.59 -8.64
C ASP A 297 -6.73 -12.50 -8.94
N PRO A 298 -6.31 -12.67 -10.22
CA PRO A 298 -5.18 -13.52 -10.57
C PRO A 298 -3.83 -12.95 -10.13
N ARG A 299 -3.76 -11.65 -9.82
CA ARG A 299 -2.52 -11.00 -9.37
C ARG A 299 -2.33 -11.08 -7.86
N THR A 300 -3.39 -11.40 -7.12
CA THR A 300 -3.37 -11.65 -5.68
C THR A 300 -4.07 -12.97 -5.37
N PRO A 301 -3.46 -14.11 -5.70
CA PRO A 301 -4.10 -15.42 -5.54
C PRO A 301 -4.67 -15.61 -4.14
N GLY A 302 -5.94 -16.03 -4.06
CA GLY A 302 -6.70 -16.09 -2.81
C GLY A 302 -6.05 -16.94 -1.70
N GLY A 303 -5.28 -17.98 -2.07
CA GLY A 303 -4.51 -18.77 -1.11
C GLY A 303 -3.41 -17.96 -0.43
N GLY A 304 -2.70 -17.13 -1.20
CA GLY A 304 -1.69 -16.20 -0.67
C GLY A 304 -2.30 -15.12 0.23
N VAL A 305 -3.47 -14.58 -0.14
CA VAL A 305 -4.21 -13.63 0.71
C VAL A 305 -4.61 -14.28 2.04
N ARG A 306 -5.16 -15.50 1.99
CA ARG A 306 -5.53 -16.23 3.21
C ARG A 306 -4.33 -16.51 4.12
N ALA A 307 -3.18 -16.88 3.55
CA ALA A 307 -1.95 -17.07 4.33
C ALA A 307 -1.52 -15.79 5.06
N CYS A 308 -1.59 -14.64 4.39
CA CYS A 308 -1.31 -13.34 5.00
C CYS A 308 -2.28 -13.01 6.13
N MET A 309 -3.59 -13.20 5.89
CA MET A 309 -4.61 -12.90 6.89
C MET A 309 -4.50 -13.81 8.12
N ALA A 310 -4.27 -15.10 7.93
CA ALA A 310 -4.09 -16.04 9.04
C ALA A 310 -2.92 -15.65 9.96
N ALA A 311 -1.80 -15.22 9.39
CA ALA A 311 -0.66 -14.73 10.16
C ALA A 311 -1.00 -13.41 10.91
N ALA A 312 -1.70 -12.48 10.25
CA ALA A 312 -2.14 -11.24 10.89
C ALA A 312 -3.14 -11.52 12.01
N GLU A 313 -4.13 -12.39 11.82
CA GLU A 313 -5.14 -12.77 12.81
C GLU A 313 -4.52 -13.26 14.12
N GLN A 314 -3.47 -14.09 14.03
CA GLN A 314 -2.73 -14.56 15.20
C GLN A 314 -2.13 -13.40 16.00
N ALA A 315 -1.49 -12.44 15.33
CA ALA A 315 -0.87 -11.29 15.96
C ALA A 315 -1.91 -10.34 16.59
N TYR A 316 -3.00 -10.06 15.88
CA TYR A 316 -4.08 -9.22 16.38
C TYR A 316 -4.81 -9.86 17.57
N LYS A 317 -5.05 -11.17 17.52
CA LYS A 317 -5.63 -11.92 18.64
C LYS A 317 -4.71 -11.90 19.86
N ALA A 318 -3.41 -12.12 19.68
CA ALA A 318 -2.43 -12.08 20.76
C ALA A 318 -2.36 -10.72 21.45
N GLN A 319 -2.70 -9.63 20.75
CA GLN A 319 -2.72 -8.27 21.28
C GLN A 319 -4.11 -7.78 21.70
N GLY A 320 -5.13 -8.66 21.70
CA GLY A 320 -6.49 -8.31 22.10
C GLY A 320 -7.19 -7.31 21.15
N ALA A 321 -6.77 -7.27 19.87
CA ALA A 321 -7.18 -6.27 18.88
C ALA A 321 -7.87 -6.89 17.64
N ALA A 322 -8.53 -8.04 17.80
CA ALA A 322 -9.15 -8.75 16.69
C ALA A 322 -10.19 -7.90 15.91
N ASP A 323 -10.86 -6.98 16.57
CA ASP A 323 -11.83 -6.03 15.98
C ASP A 323 -11.18 -4.95 15.09
N ARG A 324 -9.85 -4.87 15.09
CA ARG A 324 -9.05 -3.92 14.31
C ARG A 324 -8.47 -4.53 13.03
N LEU A 325 -8.76 -5.80 12.75
CA LEU A 325 -8.38 -6.48 11.52
C LEU A 325 -9.63 -6.86 10.75
N ALA A 326 -9.66 -6.56 9.44
CA ALA A 326 -10.73 -6.99 8.55
C ALA A 326 -10.21 -7.33 7.15
N LEU A 327 -10.90 -8.25 6.50
CA LEU A 327 -10.75 -8.57 5.08
C LEU A 327 -12.09 -8.34 4.38
N HIS A 328 -12.08 -7.52 3.33
CA HIS A 328 -13.19 -7.35 2.41
C HIS A 328 -12.84 -7.98 1.07
N LEU A 329 -13.42 -9.14 0.78
CA LEU A 329 -13.35 -9.77 -0.54
C LEU A 329 -14.48 -9.27 -1.40
N GLN A 330 -14.15 -8.63 -2.52
CA GLN A 330 -15.10 -8.13 -3.51
C GLN A 330 -15.56 -9.30 -4.36
N PRO A 331 -16.87 -9.63 -4.38
CA PRO A 331 -17.36 -10.78 -5.14
C PRO A 331 -17.22 -10.54 -6.63
N ASP A 332 -16.88 -11.59 -7.37
CA ASP A 332 -16.73 -11.61 -8.84
C ASP A 332 -15.76 -10.54 -9.37
N ALA A 333 -14.86 -10.05 -8.52
CA ALA A 333 -13.91 -9.02 -8.88
C ALA A 333 -12.51 -9.59 -9.14
N GLY A 334 -11.96 -9.24 -10.30
CA GLY A 334 -10.55 -9.45 -10.63
C GLY A 334 -9.64 -8.39 -9.99
N HIS A 335 -8.58 -7.98 -10.72
CA HIS A 335 -7.62 -6.99 -10.23
C HIS A 335 -8.14 -5.55 -10.32
N GLN A 336 -9.19 -5.24 -9.58
CA GLN A 336 -9.80 -3.91 -9.53
C GLN A 336 -10.39 -3.61 -8.15
N VAL A 337 -10.51 -2.33 -7.83
CA VAL A 337 -11.27 -1.86 -6.66
C VAL A 337 -12.65 -1.44 -7.15
N ALA A 338 -13.67 -2.17 -6.75
CA ALA A 338 -15.06 -1.86 -7.08
C ALA A 338 -15.56 -0.66 -6.22
N PRO A 339 -16.61 0.06 -6.66
CA PRO A 339 -17.18 1.17 -5.89
C PRO A 339 -17.57 0.80 -4.45
N GLU A 340 -17.95 -0.45 -4.21
CA GLU A 340 -18.21 -0.96 -2.85
C GLU A 340 -16.93 -1.01 -2.01
N GLY A 341 -15.82 -1.49 -2.58
CA GLY A 341 -14.53 -1.50 -1.91
C GLY A 341 -14.09 -0.09 -1.49
N ASP A 342 -14.32 0.91 -2.33
CA ASP A 342 -14.04 2.31 -1.99
C ASP A 342 -14.91 2.82 -0.84
N ARG A 343 -16.20 2.46 -0.83
CA ARG A 343 -17.10 2.81 0.26
C ARG A 343 -16.68 2.15 1.59
N VAL A 344 -16.30 0.89 1.55
CA VAL A 344 -15.81 0.15 2.73
C VAL A 344 -14.51 0.76 3.25
N ALA A 345 -13.58 1.09 2.36
CA ALA A 345 -12.33 1.79 2.73
C ALA A 345 -12.62 3.14 3.42
N ALA A 346 -13.50 3.96 2.82
CA ALA A 346 -13.85 5.25 3.38
C ALA A 346 -14.53 5.14 4.75
N ALA A 347 -15.44 4.16 4.93
CA ALA A 347 -16.11 3.91 6.20
C ALA A 347 -15.10 3.46 7.28
N TRP A 348 -14.12 2.61 6.93
CA TRP A 348 -13.06 2.18 7.83
C TRP A 348 -12.18 3.36 8.29
N LEU A 349 -11.75 4.20 7.34
CA LEU A 349 -10.99 5.41 7.64
C LEU A 349 -11.77 6.37 8.55
N GLN A 350 -13.05 6.61 8.28
CA GLN A 350 -13.90 7.45 9.14
C GLN A 350 -14.06 6.87 10.54
N ARG A 351 -14.25 5.56 10.67
CA ARG A 351 -14.36 4.87 11.96
C ARG A 351 -13.15 5.10 12.85
N TRP A 352 -11.95 4.95 12.30
CA TRP A 352 -10.72 4.90 13.08
C TRP A 352 -10.01 6.26 13.20
N LEU A 353 -10.16 7.15 12.23
CA LEU A 353 -9.54 8.47 12.26
C LEU A 353 -10.48 9.58 12.76
N LYS A 354 -11.79 9.38 12.68
CA LYS A 354 -12.81 10.34 13.17
C LYS A 354 -12.49 11.78 12.75
N PRO A 355 -12.58 12.13 11.46
CA PRO A 355 -12.40 13.51 11.02
C PRO A 355 -13.48 14.41 11.61
N ALA A 356 -13.22 15.71 11.75
CA ALA A 356 -14.22 16.66 12.21
C ALA A 356 -15.43 16.65 11.26
N SER A 357 -16.64 16.53 11.82
CA SER A 357 -17.88 16.75 11.07
C SER A 357 -17.93 18.19 10.56
N ARG A 358 -18.59 18.44 9.41
CA ARG A 358 -18.96 19.83 9.06
C ARG A 358 -19.78 20.40 10.21
N SER A 359 -19.39 21.54 10.73
CA SER A 359 -20.31 22.36 11.51
C SER A 359 -21.49 22.67 10.57
N SER A 360 -22.69 22.18 10.90
CA SER A 360 -23.91 22.61 10.26
C SER A 360 -24.09 24.09 10.59
N GLU A 361 -23.73 24.98 9.65
CA GLU A 361 -24.27 26.35 9.62
C GLU A 361 -25.71 26.35 9.16
#